data_0dac80083b090db4c3c314657717b43a
#
_entry.id   0dac80083b090db4c3c314657717b43a
#
_cell.length_a   1.000
_cell.length_b   1.000
_cell.length_c   1.000
_cell.angle_alpha   90.00
_cell.angle_beta   90.00
_cell.angle_gamma   90.00
#
_symmetry.space_group_name_H-M   'P 1'
#
loop_
_entity.id
_entity.type
_entity.pdbx_description
1 polymer ?
#
loop_
_entity_poly.entity_id
_entity_poly.type
_entity_poly.pdbx_seq_one_letter_code
_entity_poly.pdbx_strand_id
1 'polypeptide(L)'
;VDTLGKAEAALAAGADGILFGGESYEHRVIAPEEYERAWQMAREAGARIDFNTPRIVHDGQQKHVERLLAASAAFPPDAVHVHNIAMLALVRRLTDFAIHADYSLISYNKQTLAFLKDYGVAGATLSPELTAKEIRQLAKESPLPLTCIVHGRLELMVSNYCVTGSFLGGCGEGTCTQPCTRGHFALKDRKDALFPLAMNQFCHMHVLNSKVLSMMPHAMKFRAAGIETMQIEAKA
;
A
#
# COMPACT_ATOMS: atom_id res chain seq x y z
N VAL A 1 -0.67 2.06 -6.91
CA VAL A 1 -0.23 1.43 -8.18
C VAL A 1 1.22 0.97 -8.10
N ASP A 2 1.62 -0.05 -8.86
CA ASP A 2 2.93 -0.70 -8.80
C ASP A 2 3.63 -0.80 -10.17
N THR A 3 3.03 -0.26 -11.22
CA THR A 3 3.62 -0.18 -12.56
C THR A 3 3.39 1.18 -13.20
N LEU A 4 4.27 1.57 -14.13
CA LEU A 4 4.16 2.84 -14.85
C LEU A 4 2.86 2.92 -15.68
N GLY A 5 2.46 1.80 -16.33
CA GLY A 5 1.21 1.77 -17.09
C GLY A 5 -0.03 2.00 -16.23
N LYS A 6 -0.07 1.47 -15.00
CA LYS A 6 -1.16 1.75 -14.05
C LYS A 6 -1.12 3.20 -13.55
N ALA A 7 0.07 3.78 -13.36
CA ALA A 7 0.24 5.19 -13.00
C ALA A 7 -0.28 6.10 -14.12
N GLU A 8 0.11 5.83 -15.37
CA GLU A 8 -0.35 6.56 -16.55
C GLU A 8 -1.87 6.51 -16.68
N ALA A 9 -2.46 5.32 -16.58
CA ALA A 9 -3.91 5.14 -16.65
C ALA A 9 -4.65 5.91 -15.55
N ALA A 10 -4.13 5.92 -14.32
CA ALA A 10 -4.73 6.66 -13.21
C ALA A 10 -4.67 8.17 -13.44
N LEU A 11 -3.53 8.71 -13.89
CA LEU A 11 -3.36 10.13 -14.22
C LEU A 11 -4.27 10.54 -15.39
N ALA A 12 -4.33 9.73 -16.45
CA ALA A 12 -5.23 9.97 -17.59
C ALA A 12 -6.72 9.95 -17.19
N ALA A 13 -7.07 9.17 -16.15
CA ALA A 13 -8.42 9.15 -15.58
C ALA A 13 -8.71 10.32 -14.62
N GLY A 14 -7.75 11.23 -14.39
CA GLY A 14 -7.92 12.43 -13.58
C GLY A 14 -7.66 12.22 -12.09
N ALA A 15 -6.79 11.28 -11.71
CA ALA A 15 -6.35 11.16 -10.32
C ALA A 15 -5.55 12.40 -9.89
N ASP A 16 -5.90 12.97 -8.74
CA ASP A 16 -5.19 14.11 -8.14
C ASP A 16 -3.83 13.73 -7.55
N GLY A 17 -3.60 12.43 -7.34
CA GLY A 17 -2.36 11.91 -6.80
C GLY A 17 -2.16 10.42 -7.07
N ILE A 18 -0.90 10.02 -7.05
CA ILE A 18 -0.44 8.64 -7.24
C ILE A 18 0.29 8.18 -5.98
N LEU A 19 -0.12 7.04 -5.44
CA LEU A 19 0.68 6.27 -4.47
C LEU A 19 1.39 5.15 -5.23
N PHE A 20 2.71 5.31 -5.44
CA PHE A 20 3.51 4.43 -6.29
C PHE A 20 4.39 3.48 -5.47
N GLY A 21 4.47 2.22 -5.90
CA GLY A 21 5.42 1.24 -5.38
C GLY A 21 4.90 0.42 -4.18
N GLY A 22 5.80 0.06 -3.29
CA GLY A 22 5.54 -0.85 -2.18
C GLY A 22 5.53 -2.31 -2.63
N GLU A 23 4.37 -2.94 -2.62
CA GLU A 23 4.21 -4.30 -3.12
C GLU A 23 4.14 -4.32 -4.66
N SER A 24 4.94 -5.16 -5.30
CA SER A 24 4.85 -5.46 -6.72
C SER A 24 4.44 -6.91 -6.92
N TYR A 25 3.31 -7.15 -7.56
CA TYR A 25 2.81 -8.49 -7.86
C TYR A 25 3.36 -9.06 -9.17
N GLU A 26 4.35 -8.40 -9.75
CA GLU A 26 5.09 -8.88 -10.93
C GLU A 26 6.38 -9.65 -10.57
N HIS A 27 6.56 -10.06 -9.30
CA HIS A 27 7.72 -10.80 -8.80
C HIS A 27 9.09 -10.12 -9.03
N ARG A 28 9.10 -8.81 -9.22
CA ARG A 28 10.33 -8.04 -9.37
C ARG A 28 10.35 -6.83 -8.43
N VAL A 29 11.50 -6.51 -7.96
CA VAL A 29 11.72 -5.26 -7.22
C VAL A 29 11.57 -4.09 -8.20
N ILE A 30 10.78 -3.10 -7.85
CA ILE A 30 10.64 -1.86 -8.63
C ILE A 30 11.95 -1.08 -8.49
N ALA A 31 12.58 -0.75 -9.61
CA ALA A 31 13.84 -0.03 -9.63
C ALA A 31 13.64 1.47 -9.30
N PRO A 32 14.63 2.15 -8.70
CA PRO A 32 14.55 3.59 -8.42
C PRO A 32 14.21 4.44 -9.66
N GLU A 33 14.68 4.05 -10.84
CA GLU A 33 14.41 4.72 -12.11
C GLU A 33 12.92 4.70 -12.49
N GLU A 34 12.17 3.68 -12.05
CA GLU A 34 10.72 3.60 -12.25
C GLU A 34 9.97 4.55 -11.30
N TYR A 35 10.48 4.73 -10.07
CA TYR A 35 9.96 5.75 -9.15
C TYR A 35 10.23 7.15 -9.68
N GLU A 36 11.42 7.40 -10.22
CA GLU A 36 11.76 8.67 -10.88
C GLU A 36 10.82 8.94 -12.06
N ARG A 37 10.59 7.93 -12.90
CA ARG A 37 9.67 8.08 -14.05
C ARG A 37 8.24 8.33 -13.60
N ALA A 38 7.74 7.61 -12.59
CA ALA A 38 6.40 7.86 -12.03
C ALA A 38 6.30 9.27 -11.44
N TRP A 39 7.36 9.74 -10.78
CA TRP A 39 7.46 11.10 -10.25
C TRP A 39 7.37 12.15 -11.37
N GLN A 40 8.13 11.98 -12.46
CA GLN A 40 8.07 12.86 -13.62
C GLN A 40 6.66 12.93 -14.21
N MET A 41 6.04 11.78 -14.45
CA MET A 41 4.67 11.68 -14.99
C MET A 41 3.65 12.40 -14.10
N ALA A 42 3.73 12.24 -12.78
CA ALA A 42 2.85 12.92 -11.84
C ALA A 42 3.07 14.45 -11.87
N ARG A 43 4.33 14.91 -11.89
CA ARG A 43 4.66 16.35 -11.98
C ARG A 43 4.20 16.96 -13.29
N GLU A 44 4.37 16.29 -14.42
CA GLU A 44 3.88 16.72 -15.73
C GLU A 44 2.34 16.85 -15.75
N ALA A 45 1.64 15.97 -15.02
CA ALA A 45 0.18 16.01 -14.86
C ALA A 45 -0.31 17.01 -13.79
N GLY A 46 0.59 17.66 -13.04
CA GLY A 46 0.23 18.50 -11.91
C GLY A 46 -0.34 17.75 -10.72
N ALA A 47 -0.08 16.44 -10.62
CA ALA A 47 -0.60 15.56 -9.59
C ALA A 47 0.41 15.36 -8.45
N ARG A 48 -0.10 15.00 -7.27
CA ARG A 48 0.70 14.57 -6.13
C ARG A 48 1.32 13.20 -6.41
N ILE A 49 2.51 12.96 -5.87
CA ILE A 49 3.18 11.65 -5.92
C ILE A 49 3.70 11.26 -4.54
N ASP A 50 3.16 10.19 -4.00
CA ASP A 50 3.63 9.57 -2.77
C ASP A 50 4.31 8.23 -3.11
N PHE A 51 5.36 7.88 -2.37
CA PHE A 51 6.01 6.59 -2.50
C PHE A 51 5.56 5.64 -1.38
N ASN A 52 5.48 4.36 -1.71
CA ASN A 52 5.01 3.35 -0.79
C ASN A 52 6.14 2.41 -0.40
N THR A 53 6.22 2.03 0.89
CA THR A 53 7.15 0.99 1.35
C THR A 53 6.47 -0.37 1.32
N PRO A 54 7.21 -1.49 1.21
CA PRO A 54 6.62 -2.81 1.37
C PRO A 54 6.10 -3.03 2.79
N ARG A 55 5.05 -3.87 2.91
CA ARG A 55 4.37 -4.15 4.17
C ARG A 55 5.20 -5.00 5.13
N ILE A 56 5.87 -6.04 4.60
CA ILE A 56 6.82 -6.86 5.33
C ILE A 56 8.20 -6.63 4.73
N VAL A 57 9.17 -6.29 5.57
CA VAL A 57 10.57 -6.08 5.19
C VAL A 57 11.46 -6.76 6.22
N HIS A 58 12.20 -7.78 5.79
CA HIS A 58 13.24 -8.42 6.59
C HIS A 58 14.57 -7.66 6.48
N ASP A 59 15.48 -7.87 7.41
CA ASP A 59 16.79 -7.18 7.45
C ASP A 59 17.55 -7.26 6.11
N GLY A 60 17.52 -8.43 5.45
CA GLY A 60 18.14 -8.61 4.13
C GLY A 60 17.50 -7.78 2.99
N GLN A 61 16.23 -7.37 3.18
CA GLN A 61 15.46 -6.60 2.19
C GLN A 61 15.52 -5.09 2.47
N GLN A 62 15.88 -4.68 3.69
CA GLN A 62 15.91 -3.27 4.10
C GLN A 62 16.78 -2.41 3.18
N LYS A 63 17.90 -2.96 2.68
CA LYS A 63 18.79 -2.28 1.73
C LYS A 63 18.11 -1.82 0.44
N HIS A 64 17.03 -2.47 0.02
CA HIS A 64 16.25 -2.03 -1.15
C HIS A 64 15.52 -0.73 -0.84
N VAL A 65 14.91 -0.64 0.34
CA VAL A 65 14.22 0.58 0.78
C VAL A 65 15.24 1.71 1.01
N GLU A 66 16.37 1.44 1.63
CA GLU A 66 17.44 2.42 1.85
C GLU A 66 17.96 3.01 0.52
N ARG A 67 18.18 2.16 -0.50
CA ARG A 67 18.59 2.61 -1.84
C ARG A 67 17.54 3.49 -2.50
N LEU A 68 16.26 3.10 -2.41
CA LEU A 68 15.17 3.91 -2.93
C LEU A 68 15.14 5.27 -2.24
N LEU A 69 15.16 5.31 -0.91
CA LEU A 69 15.12 6.57 -0.16
C LEU A 69 16.31 7.48 -0.50
N ALA A 70 17.51 6.90 -0.65
CA ALA A 70 18.70 7.66 -1.04
C ALA A 70 18.57 8.24 -2.47
N ALA A 71 18.08 7.44 -3.43
CA ALA A 71 17.85 7.89 -4.80
C ALA A 71 16.77 8.97 -4.87
N SER A 72 15.72 8.85 -4.04
CA SER A 72 14.59 9.78 -4.02
C SER A 72 14.94 11.21 -3.57
N ALA A 73 16.16 11.45 -3.10
CA ALA A 73 16.64 12.81 -2.88
C ALA A 73 16.67 13.66 -4.18
N ALA A 74 16.84 13.02 -5.35
CA ALA A 74 16.83 13.69 -6.66
C ALA A 74 15.40 13.89 -7.22
N PHE A 75 14.44 13.06 -6.79
CA PHE A 75 13.03 13.10 -7.20
C PHE A 75 12.11 12.93 -5.97
N PRO A 76 12.08 13.95 -5.09
CA PRO A 76 11.43 13.84 -3.79
C PRO A 76 9.92 13.64 -3.90
N PRO A 77 9.35 12.59 -3.24
CA PRO A 77 7.90 12.42 -3.14
C PRO A 77 7.28 13.49 -2.25
N ASP A 78 5.97 13.67 -2.35
CA ASP A 78 5.23 14.54 -1.45
C ASP A 78 5.06 13.90 -0.06
N ALA A 79 5.00 12.55 0.01
CA ALA A 79 5.12 11.78 1.25
C ALA A 79 5.63 10.35 0.97
N VAL A 80 6.07 9.67 2.03
CA VAL A 80 6.36 8.23 2.01
C VAL A 80 5.35 7.53 2.89
N HIS A 81 4.58 6.60 2.31
CA HIS A 81 3.67 5.74 3.05
C HIS A 81 4.42 4.58 3.68
N VAL A 82 4.22 4.39 4.97
CA VAL A 82 4.91 3.35 5.75
C VAL A 82 3.91 2.37 6.34
N HIS A 83 4.25 1.08 6.25
CA HIS A 83 3.37 -0.02 6.60
C HIS A 83 3.69 -0.67 7.96
N ASN A 84 4.85 -0.35 8.53
CA ASN A 84 5.30 -0.88 9.81
C ASN A 84 6.22 0.10 10.54
N ILE A 85 6.44 -0.15 11.84
CA ILE A 85 7.24 0.73 12.71
C ILE A 85 8.70 0.81 12.26
N ALA A 86 9.27 -0.28 11.70
CA ALA A 86 10.65 -0.27 11.24
C ALA A 86 10.83 0.68 10.04
N MET A 87 9.88 0.66 9.09
CA MET A 87 9.90 1.59 7.95
C MET A 87 9.66 3.03 8.40
N LEU A 88 8.76 3.26 9.36
CA LEU A 88 8.57 4.58 9.96
C LEU A 88 9.88 5.13 10.54
N ALA A 89 10.57 4.33 11.35
CA ALA A 89 11.85 4.72 11.95
C ALA A 89 12.95 4.94 10.89
N LEU A 90 12.97 4.09 9.86
CA LEU A 90 13.94 4.16 8.77
C LEU A 90 13.79 5.44 7.93
N VAL A 91 12.57 5.73 7.47
CA VAL A 91 12.28 6.93 6.66
C VAL A 91 12.62 8.18 7.47
N ARG A 92 12.17 8.25 8.72
CA ARG A 92 12.47 9.38 9.61
C ARG A 92 13.97 9.60 9.85
N ARG A 93 14.76 8.51 9.91
CA ARG A 93 16.21 8.58 10.13
C ARG A 93 16.97 9.04 8.90
N LEU A 94 16.52 8.62 7.70
CA LEU A 94 17.29 8.78 6.47
C LEU A 94 16.85 9.96 5.61
N THR A 95 15.66 10.52 5.87
CA THR A 95 15.08 11.57 5.01
C THR A 95 14.30 12.60 5.84
N ASP A 96 14.07 13.75 5.22
CA ASP A 96 13.14 14.78 5.73
C ASP A 96 11.77 14.71 5.04
N PHE A 97 11.45 13.60 4.34
CA PHE A 97 10.19 13.45 3.65
C PHE A 97 9.02 13.37 4.64
N ALA A 98 7.88 13.93 4.25
CA ALA A 98 6.65 13.73 5.00
C ALA A 98 6.31 12.23 5.06
N ILE A 99 5.85 11.76 6.22
CA ILE A 99 5.53 10.35 6.44
C ILE A 99 4.02 10.20 6.58
N HIS A 100 3.44 9.26 5.84
CA HIS A 100 2.05 8.87 5.96
C HIS A 100 1.94 7.45 6.52
N ALA A 101 1.19 7.28 7.60
CA ALA A 101 0.94 5.96 8.19
C ALA A 101 -0.12 5.22 7.37
N ASP A 102 0.22 4.08 6.79
CA ASP A 102 -0.75 3.23 6.10
C ASP A 102 -1.68 2.49 7.08
N TYR A 103 -2.82 1.97 6.59
CA TYR A 103 -3.81 1.26 7.42
C TYR A 103 -3.23 0.05 8.16
N SER A 104 -2.12 -0.52 7.70
CA SER A 104 -1.43 -1.64 8.34
C SER A 104 -0.78 -1.27 9.69
N LEU A 105 -0.62 0.02 10.00
CA LEU A 105 -0.26 0.52 11.33
C LEU A 105 -1.45 0.56 12.31
N ILE A 106 -2.60 0.05 11.87
CA ILE A 106 -3.77 -0.27 12.70
C ILE A 106 -4.28 0.96 13.48
N SER A 107 -4.63 2.04 12.73
CA SER A 107 -5.16 3.27 13.31
C SER A 107 -6.67 3.20 13.55
N TYR A 108 -7.09 2.58 14.67
CA TYR A 108 -8.50 2.38 15.05
C TYR A 108 -9.03 3.42 16.05
N ASN A 109 -8.16 4.22 16.64
CA ASN A 109 -8.55 5.15 17.70
C ASN A 109 -7.67 6.40 17.71
N LYS A 110 -8.17 7.43 18.41
CA LYS A 110 -7.50 8.73 18.51
C LYS A 110 -6.13 8.70 19.21
N GLN A 111 -5.94 7.77 20.14
CA GLN A 111 -4.66 7.64 20.87
C GLN A 111 -3.57 7.18 19.92
N THR A 112 -3.86 6.20 19.04
CA THR A 112 -2.93 5.78 17.99
C THR A 112 -2.60 6.95 17.05
N LEU A 113 -3.60 7.72 16.60
CA LEU A 113 -3.39 8.87 15.73
C LEU A 113 -2.57 9.98 16.42
N ALA A 114 -2.82 10.23 17.71
CA ALA A 114 -2.02 11.19 18.49
C ALA A 114 -0.58 10.73 18.64
N PHE A 115 -0.35 9.46 18.99
CA PHE A 115 1.00 8.88 19.06
C PHE A 115 1.75 9.02 17.72
N LEU A 116 1.09 8.67 16.61
CA LEU A 116 1.70 8.78 15.28
C LEU A 116 2.06 10.23 14.95
N LYS A 117 1.22 11.20 15.31
CA LYS A 117 1.51 12.62 15.16
C LYS A 117 2.71 13.05 15.98
N ASP A 118 2.75 12.67 17.26
CA ASP A 118 3.87 13.00 18.16
C ASP A 118 5.18 12.35 17.66
N TYR A 119 5.06 11.23 16.95
CA TYR A 119 6.19 10.56 16.28
C TYR A 119 6.55 11.15 14.91
N GLY A 120 5.92 12.25 14.49
CA GLY A 120 6.27 13.00 13.27
C GLY A 120 5.56 12.51 12.00
N VAL A 121 4.47 11.73 12.14
CA VAL A 121 3.62 11.34 11.00
C VAL A 121 2.76 12.52 10.57
N ALA A 122 2.65 12.76 9.26
CA ALA A 122 1.93 13.88 8.67
C ALA A 122 0.48 13.54 8.25
N GLY A 123 0.13 12.26 8.12
CA GLY A 123 -1.21 11.80 7.74
C GLY A 123 -1.39 10.31 7.98
N ALA A 124 -2.62 9.81 7.99
CA ALA A 124 -2.90 8.41 8.23
C ALA A 124 -4.05 7.85 7.38
N THR A 125 -3.86 6.64 6.85
CA THR A 125 -4.93 5.86 6.22
C THR A 125 -5.65 5.03 7.29
N LEU A 126 -6.95 5.22 7.40
CA LEU A 126 -7.78 4.47 8.34
C LEU A 126 -7.96 3.01 7.88
N SER A 127 -8.13 2.10 8.85
CA SER A 127 -8.47 0.72 8.55
C SER A 127 -9.80 0.63 7.79
N PRO A 128 -9.86 -0.17 6.70
CA PRO A 128 -11.10 -0.41 5.97
C PRO A 128 -12.15 -1.22 6.76
N GLU A 129 -11.81 -1.71 7.96
CA GLU A 129 -12.72 -2.41 8.86
C GLU A 129 -13.57 -1.47 9.74
N LEU A 130 -13.24 -0.17 9.73
CA LEU A 130 -13.99 0.82 10.52
C LEU A 130 -15.37 1.07 9.93
N THR A 131 -16.36 1.17 10.81
CA THR A 131 -17.72 1.57 10.42
C THR A 131 -17.78 3.06 10.09
N ALA A 132 -18.78 3.47 9.31
CA ALA A 132 -19.02 4.87 8.98
C ALA A 132 -19.23 5.78 10.23
N LYS A 133 -19.69 5.22 11.34
CA LYS A 133 -19.81 5.96 12.61
C LYS A 133 -18.44 6.24 13.22
N GLU A 134 -17.58 5.22 13.27
CA GLU A 134 -16.23 5.33 13.80
C GLU A 134 -15.37 6.26 12.95
N ILE A 135 -15.46 6.15 11.61
CA ILE A 135 -14.75 7.06 10.69
C ILE A 135 -15.16 8.51 10.97
N ARG A 136 -16.45 8.81 11.09
CA ARG A 136 -16.92 10.17 11.40
C ARG A 136 -16.44 10.68 12.75
N GLN A 137 -16.36 9.81 13.75
CA GLN A 137 -15.86 10.19 15.06
C GLN A 137 -14.36 10.48 15.01
N LEU A 138 -13.59 9.58 14.39
CA LEU A 138 -12.13 9.75 14.22
C LEU A 138 -11.80 11.01 13.42
N ALA A 139 -12.53 11.28 12.33
CA ALA A 139 -12.30 12.46 11.51
C ALA A 139 -12.50 13.79 12.28
N LYS A 140 -13.41 13.81 13.26
CA LYS A 140 -13.61 14.99 14.13
C LYS A 140 -12.52 15.17 15.19
N GLU A 141 -11.92 14.09 15.64
CA GLU A 141 -11.00 14.06 16.79
C GLU A 141 -9.53 13.86 16.37
N SER A 142 -9.31 13.55 15.09
CA SER A 142 -7.97 13.28 14.56
C SER A 142 -7.09 14.52 14.57
N PRO A 143 -5.87 14.43 15.09
CA PRO A 143 -4.88 15.48 14.93
C PRO A 143 -4.15 15.43 13.58
N LEU A 144 -4.48 14.44 12.72
CA LEU A 144 -3.86 14.17 11.43
C LEU A 144 -4.91 14.21 10.31
N PRO A 145 -4.54 14.65 9.09
CA PRO A 145 -5.29 14.38 7.88
C PRO A 145 -5.54 12.89 7.70
N LEU A 146 -6.77 12.52 7.28
CA LEU A 146 -7.16 11.13 7.16
C LEU A 146 -7.46 10.73 5.72
N THR A 147 -7.00 9.54 5.36
CA THR A 147 -7.30 8.85 4.11
C THR A 147 -8.18 7.64 4.35
N CYS A 148 -9.15 7.38 3.46
CA CYS A 148 -9.94 6.15 3.45
C CYS A 148 -9.82 5.44 2.11
N ILE A 149 -9.65 4.11 2.13
CA ILE A 149 -9.73 3.27 0.93
C ILE A 149 -11.21 3.14 0.55
N VAL A 150 -11.56 3.58 -0.66
CA VAL A 150 -12.96 3.62 -1.12
C VAL A 150 -13.24 2.67 -2.27
N HIS A 151 -12.21 2.15 -2.94
CA HIS A 151 -12.37 1.20 -4.03
C HIS A 151 -11.15 0.31 -4.16
N GLY A 152 -11.38 -0.92 -4.60
CA GLY A 152 -10.34 -1.88 -4.94
C GLY A 152 -10.49 -3.22 -4.21
N ARG A 153 -9.64 -4.16 -4.56
CA ARG A 153 -9.59 -5.47 -3.92
C ARG A 153 -8.71 -5.39 -2.69
N LEU A 154 -9.34 -5.41 -1.52
CA LEU A 154 -8.62 -5.31 -0.24
C LEU A 154 -7.78 -6.55 0.02
N GLU A 155 -6.62 -6.33 0.59
CA GLU A 155 -5.80 -7.38 1.17
C GLU A 155 -6.37 -7.77 2.54
N LEU A 156 -6.63 -9.05 2.74
CA LEU A 156 -7.13 -9.62 4.00
C LEU A 156 -6.01 -10.14 4.88
N MET A 157 -4.94 -10.64 4.26
CA MET A 157 -3.80 -11.21 4.97
C MET A 157 -2.55 -11.12 4.11
N VAL A 158 -1.42 -10.84 4.75
CA VAL A 158 -0.09 -11.04 4.18
C VAL A 158 0.66 -12.09 5.01
N SER A 159 1.34 -13.01 4.34
CA SER A 159 2.08 -14.09 4.99
C SER A 159 3.47 -14.24 4.39
N ASN A 160 4.45 -14.44 5.26
CA ASN A 160 5.79 -14.85 4.83
C ASN A 160 5.82 -16.31 4.33
N TYR A 161 4.80 -17.11 4.65
CA TYR A 161 4.64 -18.45 4.15
C TYR A 161 3.87 -18.44 2.82
N CYS A 162 4.52 -18.95 1.77
CA CYS A 162 3.92 -19.07 0.45
C CYS A 162 3.30 -20.48 0.27
N VAL A 163 1.97 -20.57 0.36
CA VAL A 163 1.26 -21.86 0.20
C VAL A 163 1.48 -22.43 -1.22
N THR A 164 1.49 -21.57 -2.25
CA THR A 164 1.70 -22.02 -3.63
C THR A 164 3.10 -22.61 -3.83
N GLY A 165 4.11 -21.98 -3.24
CA GLY A 165 5.47 -22.49 -3.25
C GLY A 165 5.62 -23.82 -2.52
N SER A 166 4.98 -23.95 -1.36
CA SER A 166 5.05 -25.18 -0.54
C SER A 166 4.33 -26.36 -1.18
N PHE A 167 3.13 -26.16 -1.72
CA PHE A 167 2.35 -27.29 -2.26
C PHE A 167 2.68 -27.62 -3.72
N LEU A 168 3.06 -26.65 -4.53
CA LEU A 168 3.22 -26.80 -5.97
C LEU A 168 4.63 -26.44 -6.46
N GLY A 169 5.40 -25.70 -5.68
CA GLY A 169 6.69 -25.15 -6.07
C GLY A 169 7.89 -25.94 -5.60
N GLY A 170 7.73 -26.98 -4.76
CA GLY A 170 8.83 -27.77 -4.23
C GLY A 170 9.73 -27.03 -3.21
N CYS A 171 9.24 -25.97 -2.56
CA CYS A 171 10.02 -25.19 -1.58
C CYS A 171 10.57 -26.02 -0.41
N GLY A 172 9.91 -27.12 -0.05
CA GLY A 172 10.37 -28.02 1.03
C GLY A 172 11.55 -28.91 0.64
N GLU A 173 11.83 -29.05 -0.65
CA GLU A 173 12.85 -29.94 -1.22
C GLU A 173 13.99 -29.18 -1.91
N GLY A 174 13.93 -27.84 -1.93
CA GLY A 174 14.94 -27.02 -2.60
C GLY A 174 14.43 -25.66 -3.07
N THR A 175 14.90 -25.24 -4.23
CA THR A 175 14.51 -23.94 -4.81
C THR A 175 13.12 -24.01 -5.41
N CYS A 176 12.26 -23.05 -5.07
CA CYS A 176 10.91 -22.97 -5.60
C CYS A 176 10.90 -22.82 -7.13
N THR A 177 10.05 -23.62 -7.80
CA THR A 177 9.86 -23.53 -9.26
C THR A 177 8.97 -22.37 -9.71
N GLN A 178 8.55 -21.51 -8.78
CA GLN A 178 7.74 -20.30 -9.00
C GLN A 178 6.45 -20.56 -9.81
N PRO A 179 5.56 -21.49 -9.39
CA PRO A 179 4.33 -21.76 -10.12
C PRO A 179 3.43 -20.53 -10.22
N CYS A 180 3.52 -19.61 -9.26
CA CYS A 180 2.76 -18.36 -9.21
C CYS A 180 3.04 -17.40 -10.39
N THR A 181 4.15 -17.55 -11.10
CA THR A 181 4.44 -16.76 -12.32
C THR A 181 3.78 -17.34 -13.57
N ARG A 182 3.24 -18.57 -13.50
CA ARG A 182 2.68 -19.30 -14.62
C ARG A 182 1.18 -19.54 -14.53
N GLY A 183 0.53 -19.07 -13.46
CA GLY A 183 -0.89 -19.26 -13.26
C GLY A 183 -1.45 -18.39 -12.14
N HIS A 184 -2.77 -18.27 -12.13
CA HIS A 184 -3.51 -17.56 -11.09
C HIS A 184 -4.00 -18.56 -10.05
N PHE A 185 -3.82 -18.24 -8.78
CA PHE A 185 -4.21 -19.10 -7.66
C PHE A 185 -5.19 -18.37 -6.76
N ALA A 186 -6.06 -19.15 -6.12
CA ALA A 186 -7.00 -18.63 -5.15
C ALA A 186 -7.26 -19.66 -4.06
N LEU A 187 -7.56 -19.20 -2.85
CA LEU A 187 -8.19 -20.03 -1.83
C LEU A 187 -9.69 -20.06 -2.08
N LYS A 188 -10.29 -21.24 -1.96
CA LYS A 188 -11.74 -21.43 -2.07
C LYS A 188 -12.31 -21.75 -0.70
N ASP A 189 -13.32 -20.99 -0.28
CA ASP A 189 -14.01 -21.25 0.98
C ASP A 189 -15.13 -22.28 0.85
N ARG A 190 -15.81 -22.59 1.94
CA ARG A 190 -16.92 -23.56 1.99
C ARG A 190 -18.18 -23.09 1.25
N LYS A 191 -18.23 -21.82 0.84
CA LYS A 191 -19.33 -21.20 0.09
C LYS A 191 -18.96 -20.92 -1.35
N ASP A 192 -17.89 -21.57 -1.84
CA ASP A 192 -17.35 -21.43 -3.18
C ASP A 192 -16.80 -20.03 -3.53
N ALA A 193 -16.63 -19.15 -2.54
CA ALA A 193 -15.99 -17.86 -2.77
C ALA A 193 -14.50 -18.04 -3.00
N LEU A 194 -13.97 -17.35 -4.03
CA LEU A 194 -12.56 -17.42 -4.40
C LEU A 194 -11.84 -16.17 -3.89
N PHE A 195 -10.79 -16.39 -3.10
CA PHE A 195 -9.90 -15.38 -2.58
C PHE A 195 -8.58 -15.43 -3.36
N PRO A 196 -8.34 -14.50 -4.28
CA PRO A 196 -7.13 -14.52 -5.10
C PRO A 196 -5.87 -14.44 -4.25
N LEU A 197 -4.84 -15.15 -4.68
CA LEU A 197 -3.50 -15.10 -4.11
C LEU A 197 -2.59 -14.30 -5.03
N ALA A 198 -1.91 -13.32 -4.47
CA ALA A 198 -0.86 -12.58 -5.14
C ALA A 198 0.46 -12.77 -4.36
N MET A 199 1.55 -12.96 -5.08
CA MET A 199 2.89 -13.03 -4.48
C MET A 199 3.66 -11.78 -4.88
N ASN A 200 4.26 -11.13 -3.89
CA ASN A 200 5.05 -9.93 -4.16
C ASN A 200 6.50 -10.25 -4.57
N GLN A 201 7.29 -9.21 -4.81
CA GLN A 201 8.69 -9.28 -5.19
C GLN A 201 9.59 -10.04 -4.21
N PHE A 202 9.14 -10.24 -2.97
CA PHE A 202 9.87 -10.99 -1.92
C PHE A 202 9.26 -12.36 -1.63
N CYS A 203 8.35 -12.83 -2.48
CA CYS A 203 7.60 -14.08 -2.30
C CYS A 203 6.69 -14.10 -1.07
N HIS A 204 6.32 -12.92 -0.50
CA HIS A 204 5.26 -12.88 0.50
C HIS A 204 3.92 -13.10 -0.19
N MET A 205 3.09 -13.94 0.41
CA MET A 205 1.77 -14.27 -0.12
C MET A 205 0.73 -13.31 0.44
N HIS A 206 0.00 -12.67 -0.46
CA HIS A 206 -1.14 -11.80 -0.14
C HIS A 206 -2.43 -12.54 -0.48
N VAL A 207 -3.33 -12.65 0.48
CA VAL A 207 -4.69 -13.15 0.27
C VAL A 207 -5.60 -11.95 0.07
N LEU A 208 -6.18 -11.85 -1.11
CA LEU A 208 -7.04 -10.75 -1.47
C LEU A 208 -8.51 -11.10 -1.26
N ASN A 209 -9.34 -10.11 -0.94
CA ASN A 209 -10.77 -10.33 -0.73
C ASN A 209 -11.41 -10.92 -2.00
N SER A 210 -12.38 -11.81 -1.82
CA SER A 210 -13.16 -12.39 -2.92
C SER A 210 -13.98 -11.35 -3.68
N LYS A 211 -14.32 -10.24 -3.04
CA LYS A 211 -15.10 -9.13 -3.62
C LYS A 211 -14.26 -7.86 -3.67
N VAL A 212 -14.49 -7.06 -4.71
CA VAL A 212 -13.96 -5.70 -4.80
C VAL A 212 -14.78 -4.80 -3.88
N LEU A 213 -14.11 -4.04 -3.00
CA LEU A 213 -14.74 -2.96 -2.26
C LEU A 213 -15.19 -1.88 -3.26
N SER A 214 -16.38 -1.37 -3.11
CA SER A 214 -16.85 -0.20 -3.85
C SER A 214 -17.71 0.70 -2.96
N MET A 215 -17.06 1.75 -2.44
CA MET A 215 -17.69 2.79 -1.64
C MET A 215 -17.93 4.08 -2.42
N MET A 216 -17.70 4.06 -3.74
CA MET A 216 -17.88 5.23 -4.61
C MET A 216 -19.27 5.88 -4.50
N PRO A 217 -20.39 5.11 -4.38
CA PRO A 217 -21.72 5.72 -4.13
C PRO A 217 -21.81 6.51 -2.83
N HIS A 218 -20.85 6.34 -1.94
CA HIS A 218 -20.77 7.01 -0.63
C HIS A 218 -19.65 8.06 -0.53
N ALA A 219 -18.95 8.37 -1.64
CA ALA A 219 -17.81 9.28 -1.66
C ALA A 219 -18.13 10.64 -1.00
N MET A 220 -19.29 11.22 -1.30
CA MET A 220 -19.73 12.47 -0.68
C MET A 220 -19.91 12.38 0.83
N LYS A 221 -20.23 11.19 1.37
CA LYS A 221 -20.35 10.98 2.84
C LYS A 221 -19.00 10.97 3.52
N PHE A 222 -17.96 10.43 2.85
CA PHE A 222 -16.58 10.50 3.34
C PHE A 222 -16.09 11.96 3.39
N ARG A 223 -16.30 12.71 2.32
CA ARG A 223 -15.96 14.13 2.27
C ARG A 223 -16.69 14.94 3.34
N ALA A 224 -17.99 14.73 3.51
CA ALA A 224 -18.79 15.39 4.54
C ALA A 224 -18.38 14.98 5.97
N ALA A 225 -17.75 13.82 6.13
CA ALA A 225 -17.19 13.37 7.41
C ALA A 225 -15.84 14.02 7.72
N GLY A 226 -15.21 14.76 6.79
CA GLY A 226 -13.89 15.36 6.97
C GLY A 226 -12.73 14.48 6.50
N ILE A 227 -13.00 13.46 5.68
CA ILE A 227 -11.94 12.67 5.05
C ILE A 227 -11.35 13.47 3.88
N GLU A 228 -10.04 13.73 3.95
CA GLU A 228 -9.34 14.57 2.98
C GLU A 228 -8.99 13.81 1.70
N THR A 229 -8.61 12.54 1.83
CA THR A 229 -8.17 11.71 0.69
C THR A 229 -8.98 10.44 0.57
N MET A 230 -9.42 10.13 -0.64
CA MET A 230 -10.07 8.87 -1.00
C MET A 230 -9.11 8.06 -1.88
N GLN A 231 -8.71 6.90 -1.37
CA GLN A 231 -7.73 6.03 -2.04
C GLN A 231 -8.41 4.92 -2.83
N ILE A 232 -7.91 4.68 -4.04
CA ILE A 232 -8.29 3.56 -4.89
C ILE A 232 -7.11 2.58 -4.93
N GLU A 233 -7.36 1.32 -4.55
CA GLU A 233 -6.39 0.23 -4.67
C GLU A 233 -6.46 -0.40 -6.07
N ALA A 234 -5.42 -0.22 -6.87
CA ALA A 234 -5.35 -0.65 -8.26
C ALA A 234 -4.13 -1.55 -8.56
N LYS A 235 -3.66 -2.31 -7.57
CA LYS A 235 -2.53 -3.26 -7.75
C LYS A 235 -2.99 -4.61 -8.29
N ALA A 236 -4.19 -5.07 -7.95
CA ALA A 236 -4.73 -6.39 -8.28
C ALA A 236 -6.13 -6.32 -8.90
#